data_98d4868048a3c6441d90da56562f3811
#
_entry.id   98d4868048a3c6441d90da56562f3811
#
_cell.length_a   1.000
_cell.length_b   1.000
_cell.length_c   1.000
_cell.angle_alpha   90.00
_cell.angle_beta   90.00
_cell.angle_gamma   90.00
#
_symmetry.space_group_name_H-M   'P 1'
#
loop_
_entity.id
_entity.type
_entity.pdbx_description
1 polymer ?
#
loop_
_entity_poly.entity_id
_entity_poly.type
_entity_poly.pdbx_seq_one_letter_code
_entity_poly.pdbx_strand_id
1 'polypeptide(L)'
;LEKSREEILNNLGPHHTFSAETPYCSVDKRVIEYANKVYPVIRSRKHDSFLKEIRFSSRQSPVNQTIEYVEWQRGTYTKTPLSEMKAWVDTTAAQKNIWLVLIIHGLDGIGWESVKSDEIDEYFRYIKSNEDDLWIATYGDVTKYLRERMNAEVKKSEKKGKITVMLTHPLDQAIYNVPLTLRTTVRPEWKEATVKQGNEISRLKTMKAGNETYILYQASPNAGNIEITGI
;
A
#
# COMPACT_ATOMS: atom_id res chain seq x y z
N LEU A 1 13.36 -22.74 -0.54
CA LEU A 1 12.85 -21.44 -0.12
C LEU A 1 13.70 -20.85 1.01
N GLU A 2 13.93 -21.56 2.12
CA GLU A 2 14.74 -21.07 3.25
C GLU A 2 16.15 -20.67 2.83
N LYS A 3 16.89 -21.55 2.16
CA LYS A 3 18.23 -21.24 1.67
C LYS A 3 18.27 -20.03 0.71
N SER A 4 17.29 -19.92 -0.19
CA SER A 4 17.18 -18.77 -1.09
C SER A 4 16.92 -17.48 -0.30
N ARG A 5 16.05 -17.54 0.72
CA ARG A 5 15.79 -16.41 1.60
C ARG A 5 17.05 -15.99 2.37
N GLU A 6 17.82 -16.93 2.91
CA GLU A 6 19.08 -16.65 3.60
C GLU A 6 20.10 -15.97 2.69
N GLU A 7 20.25 -16.45 1.47
CA GLU A 7 21.15 -15.83 0.49
C GLU A 7 20.72 -14.40 0.15
N ILE A 8 19.43 -14.16 -0.03
CA ILE A 8 18.90 -12.81 -0.26
C ILE A 8 19.14 -11.90 0.95
N LEU A 9 18.85 -12.39 2.16
CA LEU A 9 19.08 -11.64 3.40
C LEU A 9 20.55 -11.24 3.55
N ASN A 10 21.46 -12.16 3.29
CA ASN A 10 22.90 -11.95 3.46
C ASN A 10 23.48 -10.98 2.42
N ASN A 11 22.92 -10.93 1.22
CA ASN A 11 23.46 -10.13 0.12
C ASN A 11 22.72 -8.81 -0.11
N LEU A 12 21.39 -8.76 0.14
CA LEU A 12 20.54 -7.63 -0.21
C LEU A 12 19.79 -7.03 0.98
N GLY A 13 19.80 -7.72 2.13
CA GLY A 13 19.12 -7.27 3.34
C GLY A 13 17.63 -7.64 3.43
N PRO A 14 16.98 -7.34 4.56
CA PRO A 14 15.66 -7.88 4.91
C PRO A 14 14.48 -7.36 4.07
N HIS A 15 14.62 -6.22 3.44
CA HIS A 15 13.53 -5.62 2.65
C HIS A 15 13.14 -6.47 1.43
N HIS A 16 14.05 -7.31 0.94
CA HIS A 16 13.85 -8.13 -0.25
C HIS A 16 13.25 -9.51 0.02
N THR A 17 12.93 -9.83 1.28
CA THR A 17 12.41 -11.15 1.69
C THR A 17 11.01 -11.10 2.27
N PHE A 18 10.25 -10.04 2.03
CA PHE A 18 8.91 -9.90 2.55
C PHE A 18 7.86 -10.64 1.72
N SER A 19 7.95 -10.55 0.41
CA SER A 19 6.98 -11.16 -0.51
C SER A 19 7.66 -12.07 -1.54
N ALA A 20 6.96 -13.09 -1.98
CA ALA A 20 7.38 -13.95 -3.07
C ALA A 20 6.21 -14.24 -4.02
N GLU A 21 6.54 -14.69 -5.21
CA GLU A 21 5.56 -15.17 -6.18
C GLU A 21 5.88 -16.60 -6.59
N THR A 22 4.84 -17.41 -6.75
CA THR A 22 5.01 -18.77 -7.23
C THR A 22 5.28 -18.78 -8.74
N PRO A 23 6.26 -19.57 -9.22
CA PRO A 23 6.53 -19.71 -10.64
C PRO A 23 5.28 -20.12 -11.41
N TYR A 24 5.05 -19.47 -12.55
CA TYR A 24 3.87 -19.70 -13.41
C TYR A 24 2.51 -19.51 -12.70
N CYS A 25 2.50 -18.84 -11.55
CA CYS A 25 1.34 -18.75 -10.66
C CYS A 25 0.77 -20.15 -10.30
N SER A 26 1.62 -21.17 -10.33
CA SER A 26 1.23 -22.53 -9.99
C SER A 26 1.25 -22.72 -8.48
N VAL A 27 0.09 -22.85 -7.89
CA VAL A 27 -0.06 -23.01 -6.45
C VAL A 27 -1.08 -24.10 -6.13
N ASP A 28 -0.79 -24.81 -5.06
CA ASP A 28 -1.74 -25.61 -4.32
C ASP A 28 -1.70 -25.23 -2.82
N LYS A 29 -2.56 -25.80 -2.02
CA LYS A 29 -2.62 -25.53 -0.58
C LYS A 29 -1.28 -25.78 0.12
N ARG A 30 -0.54 -26.84 -0.24
CA ARG A 30 0.76 -27.17 0.37
C ARG A 30 1.81 -26.11 0.01
N VAL A 31 1.85 -25.67 -1.26
CA VAL A 31 2.78 -24.61 -1.70
C VAL A 31 2.57 -23.35 -0.88
N ILE A 32 1.31 -22.93 -0.72
CA ILE A 32 0.97 -21.75 0.08
C ILE A 32 1.37 -21.92 1.55
N GLU A 33 1.04 -23.07 2.16
CA GLU A 33 1.36 -23.35 3.57
C GLU A 33 2.87 -23.35 3.84
N TYR A 34 3.67 -23.94 2.94
CA TYR A 34 5.12 -23.95 3.09
C TYR A 34 5.75 -22.58 2.77
N ALA A 35 5.31 -21.93 1.72
CA ALA A 35 5.86 -20.65 1.32
C ALA A 35 5.58 -19.56 2.37
N ASN A 36 4.40 -19.55 2.99
CA ASN A 36 4.05 -18.60 4.05
C ASN A 36 4.85 -18.79 5.36
N LYS A 37 5.49 -19.94 5.56
CA LYS A 37 6.43 -20.11 6.69
C LYS A 37 7.74 -19.34 6.46
N VAL A 38 8.08 -19.06 5.20
CA VAL A 38 9.33 -18.44 4.81
C VAL A 38 9.14 -16.98 4.43
N TYR A 39 8.08 -16.67 3.70
CA TYR A 39 7.74 -15.34 3.24
C TYR A 39 6.40 -14.89 3.84
N PRO A 40 6.32 -13.70 4.44
CA PRO A 40 5.08 -13.18 5.03
C PRO A 40 3.92 -13.06 4.05
N VAL A 41 4.22 -12.92 2.75
CA VAL A 41 3.21 -12.77 1.69
C VAL A 41 3.61 -13.57 0.46
N ILE A 42 2.66 -14.31 -0.07
CA ILE A 42 2.78 -15.00 -1.36
C ILE A 42 1.75 -14.42 -2.32
N ARG A 43 2.23 -13.80 -3.41
CA ARG A 43 1.36 -13.39 -4.49
C ARG A 43 0.96 -14.59 -5.33
N SER A 44 -0.33 -14.72 -5.59
CA SER A 44 -0.87 -15.81 -6.41
C SER A 44 -2.07 -15.31 -7.22
N ARG A 45 -2.32 -15.93 -8.36
CA ARG A 45 -3.53 -15.68 -9.16
C ARG A 45 -4.79 -16.32 -8.58
N LYS A 46 -4.63 -17.30 -7.71
CA LYS A 46 -5.75 -18.02 -7.08
C LYS A 46 -5.90 -17.48 -5.68
N HIS A 47 -7.04 -16.93 -5.42
CA HIS A 47 -7.28 -16.04 -4.31
C HIS A 47 -7.89 -16.71 -3.13
N ASP A 48 -7.07 -16.87 -2.11
CA ASP A 48 -7.54 -16.53 -0.78
C ASP A 48 -6.76 -15.28 -0.38
N SER A 49 -7.41 -14.14 -0.35
CA SER A 49 -6.81 -12.90 0.08
C SER A 49 -6.30 -13.08 1.51
N PHE A 50 -4.98 -12.96 1.72
CA PHE A 50 -4.39 -12.92 3.05
C PHE A 50 -4.82 -11.69 3.84
N LEU A 51 -5.38 -10.71 3.15
CA LEU A 51 -5.86 -9.46 3.69
C LEU A 51 -7.38 -9.45 3.64
N LYS A 52 -8.03 -9.39 4.80
CA LYS A 52 -9.50 -9.38 4.89
C LYS A 52 -10.14 -8.24 4.11
N GLU A 53 -9.43 -7.15 3.88
CA GLU A 53 -9.90 -5.98 3.14
C GLU A 53 -9.83 -6.19 1.63
N ILE A 54 -8.91 -7.00 1.13
CA ILE A 54 -8.83 -7.35 -0.29
C ILE A 54 -9.80 -8.49 -0.55
N ARG A 55 -11.02 -8.14 -0.90
CA ARG A 55 -12.12 -9.10 -1.13
C ARG A 55 -12.30 -9.49 -2.58
N PHE A 56 -11.62 -8.78 -3.47
CA PHE A 56 -11.71 -9.01 -4.90
C PHE A 56 -10.33 -8.79 -5.53
N SER A 57 -9.85 -9.80 -6.21
CA SER A 57 -8.64 -9.72 -7.01
C SER A 57 -8.95 -10.30 -8.38
N SER A 58 -8.73 -9.52 -9.42
CA SER A 58 -9.13 -9.91 -10.77
C SER A 58 -8.27 -9.25 -11.83
N ARG A 59 -8.26 -9.87 -13.02
CA ARG A 59 -7.80 -9.26 -14.26
C ARG A 59 -8.90 -8.50 -15.00
N GLN A 60 -10.15 -8.66 -14.58
CA GLN A 60 -11.27 -7.92 -15.14
C GLN A 60 -11.28 -6.49 -14.62
N SER A 61 -11.90 -5.59 -15.36
CA SER A 61 -12.04 -4.20 -14.94
C SER A 61 -12.76 -4.11 -13.60
N PRO A 62 -12.22 -3.37 -12.62
CA PRO A 62 -12.85 -3.17 -11.32
C PRO A 62 -13.91 -2.06 -11.33
N VAL A 63 -14.22 -1.46 -12.46
CA VAL A 63 -15.21 -0.39 -12.58
C VAL A 63 -16.57 -0.86 -12.04
N ASN A 64 -17.20 -0.01 -11.24
CA ASN A 64 -18.47 -0.27 -10.53
C ASN A 64 -18.39 -1.28 -9.36
N GLN A 65 -17.21 -1.63 -8.87
CA GLN A 65 -17.09 -2.38 -7.63
C GLN A 65 -17.23 -1.45 -6.41
N THR A 66 -18.08 -1.85 -5.47
CA THR A 66 -18.27 -1.13 -4.18
C THR A 66 -17.38 -1.68 -3.07
N ILE A 67 -16.54 -2.65 -3.38
CA ILE A 67 -15.66 -3.33 -2.43
C ILE A 67 -14.50 -2.40 -2.09
N GLU A 68 -14.22 -2.22 -0.81
CA GLU A 68 -13.03 -1.51 -0.36
C GLU A 68 -11.79 -2.30 -0.76
N TYR A 69 -10.83 -1.69 -1.42
CA TYR A 69 -9.59 -2.28 -1.93
C TYR A 69 -9.80 -3.47 -2.88
N VAL A 70 -9.97 -3.14 -4.13
CA VAL A 70 -9.93 -4.10 -5.23
C VAL A 70 -8.50 -4.22 -5.75
N GLU A 71 -7.88 -5.37 -5.60
CA GLU A 71 -6.61 -5.67 -6.26
C GLU A 71 -6.87 -5.96 -7.73
N TRP A 72 -6.40 -5.07 -8.59
CA TRP A 72 -6.53 -5.20 -10.05
C TRP A 72 -5.20 -5.57 -10.67
N GLN A 73 -5.04 -6.83 -11.03
CA GLN A 73 -3.81 -7.33 -11.64
C GLN A 73 -3.82 -7.12 -13.14
N ARG A 74 -2.81 -6.40 -13.65
CA ARG A 74 -2.60 -6.18 -15.08
C ARG A 74 -1.19 -6.61 -15.47
N GLY A 75 -1.12 -7.44 -16.52
CA GLY A 75 0.14 -7.85 -17.13
C GLY A 75 0.38 -7.07 -18.41
N THR A 76 1.58 -6.57 -18.59
CA THR A 76 2.02 -6.04 -19.88
C THR A 76 2.50 -7.21 -20.73
N TYR A 77 2.04 -7.28 -21.96
CA TYR A 77 2.44 -8.28 -22.94
C TYR A 77 3.03 -7.57 -24.16
N THR A 78 3.79 -8.27 -24.99
CA THR A 78 4.46 -7.73 -26.19
C THR A 78 3.55 -6.86 -27.09
N LYS A 79 2.26 -7.13 -27.08
CA LYS A 79 1.28 -6.41 -27.92
C LYS A 79 0.34 -5.51 -27.14
N THR A 80 0.59 -5.28 -25.85
CA THR A 80 -0.25 -4.38 -25.07
C THR A 80 0.05 -2.93 -25.46
N PRO A 81 -0.89 -2.17 -26.04
CA PRO A 81 -0.62 -0.79 -26.40
C PRO A 81 -0.35 0.07 -25.16
N LEU A 82 0.57 1.01 -25.27
CA LEU A 82 0.87 1.97 -24.21
C LEU A 82 -0.38 2.78 -23.78
N SER A 83 -1.27 3.08 -24.74
CA SER A 83 -2.56 3.74 -24.45
C SER A 83 -3.47 2.90 -23.54
N GLU A 84 -3.48 1.58 -23.69
CA GLU A 84 -4.20 0.69 -22.78
C GLU A 84 -3.56 0.69 -21.38
N MET A 85 -2.23 0.64 -21.31
CA MET A 85 -1.50 0.70 -20.05
C MET A 85 -1.77 2.01 -19.30
N LYS A 86 -1.78 3.15 -20.01
CA LYS A 86 -2.15 4.45 -19.43
C LYS A 86 -3.61 4.47 -18.94
N ALA A 87 -4.53 3.86 -19.66
CA ALA A 87 -5.93 3.78 -19.25
C ALA A 87 -6.13 2.97 -17.93
N TRP A 88 -5.25 2.02 -17.62
CA TRP A 88 -5.28 1.36 -16.29
C TRP A 88 -4.94 2.32 -15.17
N VAL A 89 -3.98 3.22 -15.39
CA VAL A 89 -3.59 4.27 -14.43
C VAL A 89 -4.75 5.25 -14.24
N ASP A 90 -5.35 5.74 -15.32
CA ASP A 90 -6.47 6.67 -15.28
C ASP A 90 -7.67 6.08 -14.53
N THR A 91 -7.98 4.81 -14.80
CA THR A 91 -9.04 4.08 -14.10
C THR A 91 -8.74 4.00 -12.59
N THR A 92 -7.49 3.75 -12.23
CA THR A 92 -7.07 3.65 -10.83
C THR A 92 -7.16 5.01 -10.13
N ALA A 93 -6.71 6.08 -10.76
CA ALA A 93 -6.79 7.43 -10.23
C ALA A 93 -8.25 7.92 -10.05
N ALA A 94 -9.13 7.56 -10.99
CA ALA A 94 -10.55 7.91 -10.92
C ALA A 94 -11.32 7.12 -9.83
N GLN A 95 -10.83 5.98 -9.40
CA GLN A 95 -11.45 5.07 -8.42
C GLN A 95 -10.64 5.06 -7.13
N LYS A 96 -11.24 5.39 -6.00
CA LYS A 96 -10.52 5.51 -4.71
C LYS A 96 -10.24 4.18 -4.00
N ASN A 97 -10.63 3.07 -4.57
CA ASN A 97 -10.61 1.74 -3.94
C ASN A 97 -9.83 0.69 -4.75
N ILE A 98 -9.05 1.10 -5.75
CA ILE A 98 -8.28 0.18 -6.58
C ILE A 98 -6.82 0.15 -6.13
N TRP A 99 -6.30 -1.06 -5.99
CA TRP A 99 -4.88 -1.35 -5.95
C TRP A 99 -4.46 -1.97 -7.29
N LEU A 100 -3.90 -1.17 -8.19
CA LEU A 100 -3.36 -1.66 -9.46
C LEU A 100 -2.03 -2.37 -9.20
N VAL A 101 -1.97 -3.64 -9.52
CA VAL A 101 -0.75 -4.46 -9.46
C VAL A 101 -0.26 -4.72 -10.87
N LEU A 102 0.91 -4.19 -11.21
CA LEU A 102 1.54 -4.36 -12.51
C LEU A 102 2.47 -5.58 -12.52
N ILE A 103 2.37 -6.38 -13.57
CA ILE A 103 3.19 -7.56 -13.79
C ILE A 103 3.91 -7.41 -15.11
N ILE A 104 5.23 -7.37 -15.07
CA ILE A 104 6.09 -7.25 -16.25
C ILE A 104 6.96 -8.50 -16.31
N HIS A 105 6.96 -9.19 -17.45
CA HIS A 105 7.66 -10.46 -17.59
C HIS A 105 9.09 -10.33 -18.13
N GLY A 106 9.34 -9.31 -18.93
CA GLY A 106 10.65 -9.08 -19.52
C GLY A 106 10.72 -7.82 -20.38
N LEU A 107 11.92 -7.46 -20.79
CA LEU A 107 12.20 -6.27 -21.59
C LEU A 107 13.02 -6.64 -22.82
N ASP A 108 12.81 -5.93 -23.92
CA ASP A 108 13.65 -5.92 -25.14
C ASP A 108 13.95 -7.32 -25.71
N GLY A 109 12.93 -8.19 -25.73
CA GLY A 109 13.06 -9.55 -26.25
C GLY A 109 13.65 -10.56 -25.25
N ILE A 110 13.97 -10.14 -24.02
CA ILE A 110 14.43 -11.01 -22.95
C ILE A 110 13.23 -11.40 -22.07
N GLY A 111 13.00 -12.70 -21.92
CA GLY A 111 11.89 -13.23 -21.13
C GLY A 111 10.62 -13.47 -21.95
N TRP A 112 9.58 -13.92 -21.28
CA TRP A 112 8.28 -14.21 -21.89
C TRP A 112 7.48 -12.93 -22.08
N GLU A 113 6.85 -12.75 -23.27
CA GLU A 113 6.00 -11.59 -23.55
C GLU A 113 6.64 -10.26 -23.15
N SER A 114 7.89 -10.08 -23.58
CA SER A 114 8.67 -8.87 -23.28
C SER A 114 8.05 -7.63 -23.92
N VAL A 115 8.17 -6.50 -23.23
CA VAL A 115 7.84 -5.18 -23.74
C VAL A 115 9.12 -4.38 -24.00
N LYS A 116 9.02 -3.31 -24.75
CA LYS A 116 10.18 -2.46 -25.00
C LYS A 116 10.50 -1.59 -23.78
N SER A 117 11.78 -1.44 -23.47
CA SER A 117 12.22 -0.64 -22.33
C SER A 117 11.85 0.83 -22.46
N ASP A 118 11.88 1.40 -23.68
CA ASP A 118 11.45 2.77 -23.93
C ASP A 118 9.93 2.99 -23.69
N GLU A 119 9.10 2.01 -24.03
CA GLU A 119 7.65 2.04 -23.74
C GLU A 119 7.39 1.96 -22.22
N ILE A 120 8.15 1.13 -21.50
CA ILE A 120 8.04 1.04 -20.04
C ILE A 120 8.54 2.31 -19.36
N ASP A 121 9.61 2.93 -19.84
CA ASP A 121 10.10 4.20 -19.32
C ASP A 121 9.04 5.32 -19.50
N GLU A 122 8.42 5.41 -20.68
CA GLU A 122 7.32 6.34 -20.91
C GLU A 122 6.12 6.05 -20.00
N TYR A 123 5.80 4.78 -19.81
CA TYR A 123 4.72 4.36 -18.91
C TYR A 123 5.00 4.76 -17.44
N PHE A 124 6.22 4.54 -16.96
CA PHE A 124 6.58 4.92 -15.60
C PHE A 124 6.61 6.43 -15.39
N ARG A 125 7.03 7.20 -16.40
CA ARG A 125 6.89 8.66 -16.36
C ARG A 125 5.41 9.09 -16.29
N TYR A 126 4.54 8.40 -17.01
CA TYR A 126 3.10 8.65 -16.94
C TYR A 126 2.53 8.33 -15.56
N ILE A 127 2.88 7.20 -14.96
CA ILE A 127 2.50 6.87 -13.58
C ILE A 127 2.99 7.96 -12.62
N LYS A 128 4.26 8.36 -12.74
CA LYS A 128 4.87 9.39 -11.89
C LYS A 128 4.18 10.74 -12.03
N SER A 129 3.73 11.10 -13.21
CA SER A 129 2.99 12.37 -13.43
C SER A 129 1.60 12.40 -12.77
N ASN A 130 1.10 11.27 -12.31
CA ASN A 130 -0.17 11.13 -11.57
C ASN A 130 0.04 10.87 -10.06
N GLU A 131 1.22 11.11 -9.51
CA GLU A 131 1.55 10.80 -8.12
C GLU A 131 0.76 11.59 -7.07
N ASP A 132 0.18 12.73 -7.44
CA ASP A 132 -0.70 13.50 -6.56
C ASP A 132 -2.02 12.77 -6.27
N ASP A 133 -2.47 11.90 -7.18
CA ASP A 133 -3.70 11.11 -7.07
C ASP A 133 -3.44 9.64 -6.75
N LEU A 134 -2.18 9.18 -6.84
CA LEU A 134 -1.79 7.79 -6.70
C LEU A 134 -0.69 7.59 -5.66
N TRP A 135 -0.86 6.62 -4.80
CA TRP A 135 0.24 6.14 -3.99
C TRP A 135 1.03 5.08 -4.76
N ILE A 136 2.24 5.44 -5.21
CA ILE A 136 3.16 4.56 -5.93
C ILE A 136 4.06 3.87 -4.90
N ALA A 137 3.96 2.56 -4.80
CA ALA A 137 4.70 1.79 -3.80
C ALA A 137 5.00 0.36 -4.29
N THR A 138 5.88 -0.35 -3.60
CA THR A 138 6.12 -1.76 -3.87
C THR A 138 4.94 -2.61 -3.41
N TYR A 139 4.78 -3.81 -3.99
CA TYR A 139 3.79 -4.78 -3.54
C TYR A 139 3.91 -5.07 -2.03
N GLY A 140 5.15 -5.16 -1.55
CA GLY A 140 5.44 -5.38 -0.15
C GLY A 140 4.94 -4.26 0.75
N ASP A 141 5.20 -3.00 0.38
CA ASP A 141 4.81 -1.83 1.18
C ASP A 141 3.30 -1.67 1.25
N VAL A 142 2.59 -1.84 0.12
CA VAL A 142 1.12 -1.82 0.13
C VAL A 142 0.55 -2.93 1.02
N THR A 143 1.12 -4.13 0.93
CA THR A 143 0.68 -5.25 1.77
C THR A 143 0.93 -5.00 3.26
N LYS A 144 2.10 -4.43 3.62
CA LYS A 144 2.41 -4.04 5.00
C LYS A 144 1.41 -3.01 5.50
N TYR A 145 1.21 -1.94 4.73
CA TYR A 145 0.24 -0.88 5.06
C TYR A 145 -1.15 -1.43 5.34
N LEU A 146 -1.67 -2.28 4.45
CA LEU A 146 -2.99 -2.88 4.62
C LEU A 146 -3.08 -3.76 5.86
N ARG A 147 -2.07 -4.59 6.14
CA ARG A 147 -2.03 -5.42 7.35
C ARG A 147 -1.95 -4.60 8.62
N GLU A 148 -1.10 -3.59 8.66
CA GLU A 148 -0.99 -2.68 9.79
C GLU A 148 -2.32 -1.97 10.02
N ARG A 149 -2.93 -1.41 8.98
CA ARG A 149 -4.23 -0.76 9.06
C ARG A 149 -5.34 -1.69 9.60
N MET A 150 -5.37 -2.95 9.15
CA MET A 150 -6.36 -3.94 9.61
C MET A 150 -6.20 -4.35 11.07
N ASN A 151 -4.98 -4.28 11.59
CA ASN A 151 -4.66 -4.66 12.95
C ASN A 151 -4.46 -3.45 13.87
N ALA A 152 -4.60 -2.24 13.33
CA ALA A 152 -4.40 -1.02 14.09
C ALA A 152 -5.53 -0.76 15.08
N GLU A 153 -5.16 -0.36 16.28
CA GLU A 153 -6.04 0.23 17.28
C GLU A 153 -5.71 1.71 17.42
N VAL A 154 -6.76 2.55 17.37
CA VAL A 154 -6.65 4.00 17.55
C VAL A 154 -7.43 4.42 18.79
N LYS A 155 -6.75 5.01 19.77
CA LYS A 155 -7.40 5.60 20.95
C LYS A 155 -7.15 7.09 20.96
N LYS A 156 -8.23 7.88 21.05
CA LYS A 156 -8.22 9.34 21.09
C LYS A 156 -8.67 9.82 22.45
N SER A 157 -7.97 10.79 22.99
CA SER A 157 -8.40 11.56 24.16
C SER A 157 -8.17 13.05 23.95
N GLU A 158 -8.95 13.89 24.61
CA GLU A 158 -8.76 15.34 24.56
C GLU A 158 -8.78 15.91 25.97
N LYS A 159 -7.77 16.75 26.27
CA LYS A 159 -7.68 17.44 27.57
C LYS A 159 -7.06 18.82 27.38
N LYS A 160 -7.72 19.84 27.94
CA LYS A 160 -7.23 21.25 27.92
C LYS A 160 -6.87 21.76 26.51
N GLY A 161 -7.66 21.41 25.48
CA GLY A 161 -7.41 21.86 24.12
C GLY A 161 -6.31 21.11 23.36
N LYS A 162 -5.75 20.05 23.95
CA LYS A 162 -4.78 19.16 23.32
C LYS A 162 -5.44 17.80 23.07
N ILE A 163 -5.33 17.31 21.85
CA ILE A 163 -5.75 15.96 21.46
C ILE A 163 -4.53 15.05 21.54
N THR A 164 -4.71 13.90 22.17
CA THR A 164 -3.71 12.83 22.19
C THR A 164 -4.29 11.63 21.49
N VAL A 165 -3.55 11.10 20.51
CA VAL A 165 -3.91 9.88 19.78
C VAL A 165 -2.84 8.84 20.04
N MET A 166 -3.25 7.62 20.35
CA MET A 166 -2.40 6.45 20.44
C MET A 166 -2.75 5.51 19.30
N LEU A 167 -1.75 5.18 18.48
CA LEU A 167 -1.85 4.26 17.35
C LEU A 167 -0.96 3.05 17.65
N THR A 168 -1.57 1.87 17.71
CA THR A 168 -0.86 0.62 18.02
C THR A 168 -1.33 -0.53 17.16
N HIS A 169 -0.51 -1.56 17.00
CA HIS A 169 -0.87 -2.87 16.47
C HIS A 169 0.00 -3.97 17.10
N PRO A 170 -0.44 -5.24 17.13
CA PRO A 170 0.29 -6.36 17.72
C PRO A 170 1.28 -7.04 16.77
N LEU A 171 1.47 -6.56 15.54
CA LEU A 171 2.34 -7.16 14.53
C LEU A 171 3.82 -6.93 14.88
N ASP A 172 4.70 -7.79 14.34
CA ASP A 172 6.15 -7.66 14.49
C ASP A 172 6.68 -6.35 13.90
N GLN A 173 7.17 -5.45 14.75
CA GLN A 173 7.62 -4.12 14.34
C GLN A 173 8.91 -4.13 13.50
N ALA A 174 9.69 -5.20 13.52
CA ALA A 174 10.83 -5.36 12.64
C ALA A 174 10.42 -5.51 11.16
N ILE A 175 9.18 -5.94 10.92
CA ILE A 175 8.61 -6.16 9.59
C ILE A 175 7.58 -5.09 9.24
N TYR A 176 6.70 -4.79 10.19
CA TYR A 176 5.54 -3.91 10.03
C TYR A 176 5.80 -2.57 10.71
N ASN A 177 6.27 -1.61 9.92
CA ASN A 177 6.70 -0.29 10.39
C ASN A 177 6.37 0.82 9.38
N VAL A 178 5.36 0.61 8.54
CA VAL A 178 4.92 1.60 7.54
C VAL A 178 4.02 2.64 8.21
N PRO A 179 4.27 3.93 8.04
CA PRO A 179 3.37 4.95 8.58
C PRO A 179 1.95 4.82 8.01
N LEU A 180 0.95 4.93 8.89
CA LEU A 180 -0.45 4.91 8.51
C LEU A 180 -1.01 6.33 8.41
N THR A 181 -1.89 6.55 7.43
CA THR A 181 -2.64 7.80 7.32
C THR A 181 -3.78 7.82 8.32
N LEU A 182 -3.76 8.80 9.22
CA LEU A 182 -4.83 9.05 10.18
C LEU A 182 -5.66 10.28 9.79
N ARG A 183 -6.98 10.14 9.96
CA ARG A 183 -7.93 11.25 9.95
C ARG A 183 -8.39 11.52 11.37
N THR A 184 -8.08 12.70 11.89
CA THR A 184 -8.51 13.09 13.23
C THR A 184 -9.40 14.30 13.18
N THR A 185 -10.63 14.16 13.68
CA THR A 185 -11.56 15.28 13.88
C THR A 185 -11.01 16.18 14.97
N VAL A 186 -10.94 17.47 14.65
CA VAL A 186 -10.43 18.53 15.50
C VAL A 186 -11.53 19.58 15.74
N ARG A 187 -11.26 20.57 16.56
CA ARG A 187 -12.23 21.62 16.85
C ARG A 187 -12.54 22.49 15.63
N PRO A 188 -13.79 22.88 15.42
CA PRO A 188 -14.21 23.63 14.23
C PRO A 188 -13.51 24.99 14.06
N GLU A 189 -13.09 25.61 15.15
CA GLU A 189 -12.41 26.90 15.17
C GLU A 189 -10.92 26.84 14.78
N TRP A 190 -10.31 25.66 14.78
CA TRP A 190 -8.92 25.51 14.38
C TRP A 190 -8.76 25.69 12.87
N LYS A 191 -7.85 26.57 12.47
CA LYS A 191 -7.47 26.75 11.05
C LYS A 191 -6.31 25.86 10.67
N GLU A 192 -5.42 25.64 11.61
CA GLU A 192 -4.25 24.78 11.49
C GLU A 192 -4.07 23.96 12.78
N ALA A 193 -3.30 22.91 12.69
CA ALA A 193 -2.92 22.12 13.84
C ALA A 193 -1.45 21.69 13.74
N THR A 194 -0.77 21.68 14.87
CA THR A 194 0.53 21.04 15.01
C THR A 194 0.32 19.61 15.45
N VAL A 195 0.95 18.67 14.72
CA VAL A 195 0.98 17.24 15.03
C VAL A 195 2.39 16.86 15.40
N LYS A 196 2.58 16.24 16.56
CA LYS A 196 3.88 15.78 17.06
C LYS A 196 3.84 14.31 17.40
N GLN A 197 4.78 13.53 16.87
CA GLN A 197 5.05 12.15 17.28
C GLN A 197 6.56 11.97 17.48
N GLY A 198 6.99 11.67 18.69
CA GLY A 198 8.41 11.63 19.01
C GLY A 198 9.11 12.98 18.75
N ASN A 199 10.11 12.97 17.87
CA ASN A 199 10.83 14.18 17.44
C ASN A 199 10.25 14.81 16.18
N GLU A 200 9.31 14.13 15.51
CA GLU A 200 8.68 14.64 14.28
C GLU A 200 7.59 15.62 14.62
N ILE A 201 7.59 16.77 13.97
CA ILE A 201 6.60 17.83 14.12
C ILE A 201 6.15 18.29 12.73
N SER A 202 4.84 18.28 12.51
CA SER A 202 4.22 18.76 11.28
C SER A 202 3.16 19.82 11.61
N ARG A 203 3.08 20.85 10.77
CA ARG A 203 1.99 21.84 10.81
C ARG A 203 1.10 21.66 9.61
N LEU A 204 -0.19 21.46 9.85
CA LEU A 204 -1.17 21.05 8.85
C LEU A 204 -2.37 21.99 8.87
N LYS A 205 -2.87 22.33 7.69
CA LYS A 205 -4.15 23.00 7.54
C LYS A 205 -5.29 22.06 7.86
N THR A 206 -6.33 22.58 8.49
CA THR A 206 -7.55 21.83 8.70
C THR A 206 -8.36 21.74 7.40
N MET A 207 -9.09 20.64 7.27
CA MET A 207 -10.00 20.35 6.16
C MET A 207 -11.42 20.24 6.67
N LYS A 208 -12.40 20.46 5.80
CA LYS A 208 -13.81 20.32 6.14
C LYS A 208 -14.50 19.27 5.28
N ALA A 209 -15.33 18.45 5.90
CA ALA A 209 -16.25 17.54 5.23
C ALA A 209 -17.61 17.61 5.95
N GLY A 210 -18.58 18.23 5.29
CA GLY A 210 -19.85 18.58 5.95
C GLY A 210 -19.62 19.45 7.17
N ASN A 211 -20.09 19.02 8.32
CA ASN A 211 -19.95 19.72 9.60
C ASN A 211 -18.68 19.36 10.37
N GLU A 212 -17.87 18.44 9.87
CA GLU A 212 -16.63 18.03 10.53
C GLU A 212 -15.44 18.84 10.05
N THR A 213 -14.61 19.29 11.00
CA THR A 213 -13.28 19.83 10.76
C THR A 213 -12.27 18.75 11.17
N TYR A 214 -11.31 18.43 10.30
CA TYR A 214 -10.35 17.36 10.52
C TYR A 214 -8.98 17.68 9.92
N ILE A 215 -7.98 16.90 10.31
CA ILE A 215 -6.66 16.88 9.70
C ILE A 215 -6.34 15.46 9.21
N LEU A 216 -5.50 15.38 8.17
CA LEU A 216 -4.88 14.14 7.69
C LEU A 216 -3.38 14.21 7.93
N TYR A 217 -2.81 13.15 8.48
CA TYR A 217 -1.38 13.08 8.77
C TYR A 217 -0.90 11.63 8.77
N GLN A 218 0.40 11.46 8.57
CA GLN A 218 1.07 10.17 8.70
C GLN A 218 1.51 9.97 10.15
N ALA A 219 1.37 8.73 10.65
CA ALA A 219 1.83 8.36 11.97
C ALA A 219 2.34 6.91 11.98
N SER A 220 3.44 6.68 12.67
CA SER A 220 4.02 5.35 12.83
C SER A 220 3.35 4.61 13.99
N PRO A 221 2.80 3.41 13.77
CA PRO A 221 2.26 2.60 14.86
C PRO A 221 3.33 2.29 15.92
N ASN A 222 2.89 2.16 17.16
CA ASN A 222 3.77 1.82 18.31
C ASN A 222 4.92 2.81 18.59
N ALA A 223 4.96 3.96 17.92
CA ALA A 223 6.02 4.98 18.09
C ALA A 223 5.69 6.05 19.15
N GLY A 224 4.82 5.70 20.10
CA GLY A 224 4.40 6.61 21.16
C GLY A 224 3.17 7.45 20.84
N ASN A 225 2.84 8.35 21.74
CA ASN A 225 1.68 9.22 21.61
C ASN A 225 1.86 10.27 20.50
N ILE A 226 0.77 10.51 19.80
CA ILE A 226 0.66 11.59 18.84
C ILE A 226 -0.07 12.75 19.54
N GLU A 227 0.56 13.90 19.60
CA GLU A 227 0.02 15.10 20.23
C GLU A 227 -0.43 16.09 19.17
N ILE A 228 -1.67 16.57 19.27
CA ILE A 228 -2.26 17.51 18.32
C ILE A 228 -2.75 18.73 19.07
N THR A 229 -2.29 19.89 18.63
CA THR A 229 -2.68 21.20 19.19
C THR A 229 -3.12 22.14 18.09
N GLY A 230 -4.21 22.85 18.30
CA GLY A 230 -4.74 23.84 17.33
C GLY A 230 -3.96 25.15 17.35
N ILE A 231 -4.00 25.81 16.20
CA ILE A 231 -3.46 27.15 15.95
C ILE A 231 -4.58 28.02 15.37
#